data_424c778a2f279bf12765ff9fc374820d
#
_entry.id   424c778a2f279bf12765ff9fc374820d
#
_cell.length_a   1.000
_cell.length_b   1.000
_cell.length_c   1.000
_cell.angle_alpha   90.00
_cell.angle_beta   90.00
_cell.angle_gamma   90.00
#
_symmetry.space_group_name_H-M   'P 1'
#
loop_
_entity.id
_entity.type
_entity.pdbx_description
1 polymer ?
#
loop_
_entity_poly.entity_id
_entity_poly.type
_entity_poly.pdbx_seq_one_letter_code
_entity_poly.pdbx_strand_id
1 'polypeptide(L)'
;DSNYIGAVSKKYIKPIYPNTGTGTGLNNSDSNNNTTNTTNLTSDEWEVFNLINQQRSQNGLSPLKIDYEVQRVARIKAQDMVNNNYFSHTSPTYGSPFNMLNNFKVSYRTAGENIAGNSSNSAAVTAWMNSSGHKANILNSSFNYTGIGVINGSKYGKIYVQMFIGK
;
A
#
# COMPACT_ATOMS: atom_id res chain seq x y z
N ASP A 1 -12.44 19.23 -12.00
CA ASP A 1 -12.20 17.82 -11.62
C ASP A 1 -10.70 17.56 -11.58
N SER A 2 -10.11 17.80 -10.41
CA SER A 2 -8.67 17.62 -10.23
C SER A 2 -8.42 16.20 -9.76
N ASN A 3 -8.16 15.28 -10.71
CA ASN A 3 -7.62 13.97 -10.38
C ASN A 3 -6.15 14.13 -10.00
N TYR A 4 -5.85 14.08 -8.71
CA TYR A 4 -4.47 14.04 -8.24
C TYR A 4 -3.97 12.60 -8.30
N ILE A 5 -2.91 12.41 -9.09
CA ILE A 5 -2.33 11.10 -9.34
C ILE A 5 -0.81 11.21 -9.14
N GLY A 6 -0.26 10.35 -8.30
CA GLY A 6 1.18 10.21 -8.13
C GLY A 6 1.61 8.76 -8.26
N ALA A 7 2.59 8.48 -9.11
CA ALA A 7 3.20 7.17 -9.24
C ALA A 7 4.67 7.22 -8.86
N VAL A 8 5.09 6.28 -8.01
CA VAL A 8 6.50 5.90 -7.92
C VAL A 8 6.61 4.42 -8.27
N SER A 9 7.32 4.17 -9.36
CA SER A 9 7.87 2.87 -9.66
C SER A 9 9.39 2.99 -9.54
N LYS A 10 9.95 2.55 -8.42
CA LYS A 10 11.37 2.26 -8.34
C LYS A 10 11.53 0.79 -8.04
N LYS A 11 12.24 0.09 -8.91
CA LYS A 11 12.73 -1.24 -8.67
C LYS A 11 13.87 -1.11 -7.65
N TYR A 12 13.52 -1.12 -6.36
CA TYR A 12 14.50 -1.16 -5.30
C TYR A 12 14.81 -2.63 -5.00
N ILE A 13 15.99 -3.07 -5.35
CA ILE A 13 16.50 -4.39 -4.97
C ILE A 13 17.16 -4.21 -3.61
N LYS A 14 16.53 -4.74 -2.55
CA LYS A 14 17.12 -4.76 -1.22
C LYS A 14 18.32 -5.69 -1.23
N PRO A 15 19.50 -5.27 -0.72
CA PRO A 15 20.61 -6.18 -0.49
C PRO A 15 20.17 -7.32 0.44
N ILE A 16 20.46 -8.55 0.09
CA ILE A 16 20.21 -9.72 0.93
C ILE A 16 21.26 -9.69 2.04
N TYR A 17 20.87 -9.26 3.24
CA TYR A 17 21.68 -9.50 4.43
C TYR A 17 21.33 -10.89 4.97
N PRO A 18 22.30 -11.77 5.23
CA PRO A 18 22.05 -13.05 5.87
C PRO A 18 21.52 -12.81 7.29
N ASN A 19 20.43 -13.48 7.59
CA ASN A 19 19.79 -13.43 8.90
C ASN A 19 20.66 -14.18 9.93
N THR A 20 21.45 -13.44 10.70
CA THR A 20 22.11 -14.00 11.91
C THR A 20 21.43 -13.40 13.13
N GLY A 21 20.66 -14.18 13.83
CA GLY A 21 20.07 -13.73 15.09
C GLY A 21 19.12 -14.73 15.71
N THR A 22 19.68 -15.71 16.43
CA THR A 22 19.01 -16.47 17.48
C THR A 22 18.49 -15.54 18.57
N GLY A 23 17.25 -15.72 19.02
CA GLY A 23 16.69 -14.97 20.13
C GLY A 23 15.40 -15.61 20.64
N THR A 24 15.57 -16.38 21.68
CA THR A 24 14.63 -17.08 22.55
C THR A 24 13.42 -16.24 22.97
N GLY A 25 12.30 -16.95 23.16
CA GLY A 25 11.03 -16.44 23.61
C GLY A 25 11.01 -15.80 25.00
N LEU A 26 9.96 -15.05 25.23
CA LEU A 26 9.34 -14.90 26.55
C LEU A 26 7.86 -14.54 26.35
N ASN A 27 7.04 -15.38 26.96
CA ASN A 27 5.63 -15.12 27.22
C ASN A 27 5.48 -13.90 28.12
N ASN A 28 4.56 -13.01 27.80
CA ASN A 28 3.82 -12.29 28.83
C ASN A 28 2.40 -11.97 28.35
N SER A 29 1.49 -12.58 29.08
CA SER A 29 0.08 -12.24 29.12
C SER A 29 -0.07 -10.85 29.73
N ASP A 30 -0.68 -9.92 29.01
CA ASP A 30 -1.44 -8.85 29.62
C ASP A 30 -2.59 -8.44 28.73
N SER A 31 -3.77 -8.69 29.27
CA SER A 31 -5.05 -8.30 28.75
C SER A 31 -5.20 -6.80 28.84
N ASN A 32 -5.35 -6.12 27.69
CA ASN A 32 -6.33 -5.03 27.59
C ASN A 32 -6.69 -4.77 26.13
N ASN A 33 -7.98 -4.98 25.85
CA ASN A 33 -8.69 -4.75 24.63
C ASN A 33 -8.44 -3.34 24.07
N ASN A 34 -7.75 -3.23 22.97
CA ASN A 34 -8.13 -2.45 21.79
C ASN A 34 -7.26 -2.82 20.58
N THR A 35 -7.09 -4.11 20.32
CA THR A 35 -6.55 -4.58 19.06
C THR A 35 -7.70 -4.58 18.05
N THR A 36 -7.90 -3.45 17.38
CA THR A 36 -8.65 -3.45 16.13
C THR A 36 -7.98 -4.47 15.22
N ASN A 37 -8.69 -5.57 14.97
CA ASN A 37 -8.28 -6.63 14.06
C ASN A 37 -7.89 -6.02 12.71
N THR A 38 -6.61 -5.74 12.52
CA THR A 38 -6.04 -5.18 11.29
C THR A 38 -6.08 -6.16 10.11
N THR A 39 -6.67 -7.33 10.31
CA THR A 39 -6.77 -8.40 9.31
C THR A 39 -7.91 -8.20 8.31
N ASN A 40 -8.93 -7.39 8.64
CA ASN A 40 -10.06 -7.17 7.76
C ASN A 40 -9.92 -5.87 6.98
N LEU A 41 -10.06 -5.96 5.65
CA LEU A 41 -10.19 -4.78 4.79
C LEU A 41 -11.51 -4.07 5.09
N THR A 42 -11.51 -2.73 5.00
CA THR A 42 -12.75 -1.98 4.93
C THR A 42 -13.46 -2.25 3.60
N SER A 43 -14.74 -1.88 3.49
CA SER A 43 -15.48 -2.03 2.22
C SER A 43 -14.80 -1.30 1.06
N ASP A 44 -14.28 -0.10 1.28
CA ASP A 44 -13.54 0.67 0.27
C ASP A 44 -12.25 -0.04 -0.15
N GLU A 45 -11.46 -0.50 0.81
CA GLU A 45 -10.20 -1.22 0.55
C GLU A 45 -10.45 -2.53 -0.21
N TRP A 46 -11.52 -3.23 0.16
CA TRP A 46 -11.92 -4.48 -0.51
C TRP A 46 -12.37 -4.24 -1.95
N GLU A 47 -13.16 -3.19 -2.20
CA GLU A 47 -13.57 -2.82 -3.55
C GLU A 47 -12.37 -2.47 -4.42
N VAL A 48 -11.44 -1.63 -3.93
CA VAL A 48 -10.21 -1.29 -4.66
C VAL A 48 -9.37 -2.54 -4.95
N PHE A 49 -9.21 -3.43 -3.96
CA PHE A 49 -8.48 -4.68 -4.12
C PHE A 49 -9.06 -5.56 -5.24
N ASN A 50 -10.39 -5.71 -5.27
CA ASN A 50 -11.07 -6.50 -6.30
C ASN A 50 -10.93 -5.88 -7.69
N LEU A 51 -11.11 -4.55 -7.81
CA LEU A 51 -10.95 -3.83 -9.07
C LEU A 51 -9.52 -3.96 -9.62
N ILE A 52 -8.50 -3.87 -8.77
CA ILE A 52 -7.10 -4.08 -9.16
C ILE A 52 -6.87 -5.51 -9.65
N ASN A 53 -7.36 -6.51 -8.93
CA ASN A 53 -7.19 -7.90 -9.32
C ASN A 53 -7.98 -8.25 -10.59
N GLN A 54 -9.12 -7.61 -10.82
CA GLN A 54 -9.84 -7.71 -12.09
C GLN A 54 -8.98 -7.18 -13.25
N GLN A 55 -8.33 -6.02 -13.09
CA GLN A 55 -7.42 -5.48 -14.10
C GLN A 55 -6.24 -6.43 -14.38
N ARG A 56 -5.66 -7.01 -13.35
CA ARG A 56 -4.57 -7.98 -13.49
C ARG A 56 -5.03 -9.23 -14.24
N SER A 57 -6.17 -9.80 -13.87
CA SER A 57 -6.75 -10.97 -14.54
C SER A 57 -7.03 -10.72 -16.01
N GLN A 58 -7.62 -9.57 -16.36
CA GLN A 58 -7.89 -9.16 -17.74
C GLN A 58 -6.61 -9.03 -18.58
N ASN A 59 -5.46 -8.84 -17.94
CA ASN A 59 -4.14 -8.75 -18.58
C ASN A 59 -3.29 -10.02 -18.38
N GLY A 60 -3.91 -11.15 -18.01
CA GLY A 60 -3.23 -12.45 -17.93
C GLY A 60 -2.29 -12.61 -16.75
N LEU A 61 -2.42 -11.78 -15.71
CA LEU A 61 -1.57 -11.81 -14.54
C LEU A 61 -2.27 -12.48 -13.36
N SER A 62 -1.49 -13.18 -12.53
CA SER A 62 -1.97 -13.71 -11.26
C SER A 62 -2.45 -12.59 -10.34
N PRO A 63 -3.54 -12.81 -9.57
CA PRO A 63 -4.02 -11.83 -8.61
C PRO A 63 -2.98 -11.59 -7.52
N LEU A 64 -2.94 -10.34 -7.03
CA LEU A 64 -2.21 -9.98 -5.82
C LEU A 64 -2.92 -10.58 -4.59
N LYS A 65 -2.14 -10.86 -3.56
CA LYS A 65 -2.64 -11.24 -2.23
C LYS A 65 -2.45 -10.09 -1.26
N ILE A 66 -3.31 -9.99 -0.25
CA ILE A 66 -3.08 -9.03 0.83
C ILE A 66 -1.92 -9.52 1.70
N ASP A 67 -0.97 -8.61 1.94
CA ASP A 67 0.00 -8.74 3.02
C ASP A 67 -0.42 -7.79 4.15
N TYR A 68 -0.68 -8.32 5.33
CA TYR A 68 -1.25 -7.53 6.42
C TYR A 68 -0.31 -6.45 6.98
N GLU A 69 0.99 -6.66 6.92
CA GLU A 69 1.94 -5.62 7.31
C GLU A 69 1.99 -4.50 6.27
N VAL A 70 1.97 -4.83 4.98
CA VAL A 70 1.87 -3.85 3.89
C VAL A 70 0.54 -3.10 3.97
N GLN A 71 -0.56 -3.82 4.29
CA GLN A 71 -1.88 -3.22 4.52
C GLN A 71 -1.85 -2.17 5.63
N ARG A 72 -1.20 -2.50 6.75
CA ARG A 72 -1.02 -1.58 7.87
C ARG A 72 -0.22 -0.34 7.45
N VAL A 73 0.89 -0.52 6.73
CA VAL A 73 1.72 0.60 6.26
C VAL A 73 0.97 1.49 5.27
N ALA A 74 0.20 0.91 4.35
CA ALA A 74 -0.62 1.67 3.40
C ALA A 74 -1.67 2.55 4.10
N ARG A 75 -2.33 2.02 5.13
CA ARG A 75 -3.27 2.80 5.97
C ARG A 75 -2.59 3.95 6.71
N ILE A 76 -1.42 3.68 7.32
CA ILE A 76 -0.64 4.70 8.01
C ILE A 76 -0.25 5.82 7.03
N LYS A 77 0.20 5.47 5.82
CA LYS A 77 0.56 6.46 4.79
C LYS A 77 -0.64 7.31 4.37
N ALA A 78 -1.79 6.69 4.13
CA ALA A 78 -3.01 7.41 3.75
C ALA A 78 -3.46 8.37 4.87
N GLN A 79 -3.44 7.91 6.13
CA GLN A 79 -3.78 8.72 7.30
C GLN A 79 -2.78 9.86 7.51
N ASP A 80 -1.49 9.62 7.30
CA ASP A 80 -0.44 10.63 7.40
C ASP A 80 -0.64 11.75 6.38
N MET A 81 -1.01 11.43 5.13
CA MET A 81 -1.34 12.44 4.12
C MET A 81 -2.53 13.32 4.52
N VAL A 82 -3.56 12.72 5.12
CA VAL A 82 -4.74 13.46 5.61
C VAL A 82 -4.36 14.33 6.80
N ASN A 83 -3.70 13.77 7.81
CA ASN A 83 -3.37 14.45 9.07
C ASN A 83 -2.42 15.64 8.86
N ASN A 84 -1.46 15.49 7.97
CA ASN A 84 -0.42 16.50 7.70
C ASN A 84 -0.72 17.33 6.44
N ASN A 85 -1.93 17.17 5.86
CA ASN A 85 -2.42 17.95 4.72
C ASN A 85 -1.42 18.03 3.55
N TYR A 86 -0.86 16.88 3.16
CA TYR A 86 0.02 16.79 1.98
C TYR A 86 -0.43 15.66 1.05
N PHE A 87 0.04 15.71 -0.20
CA PHE A 87 -0.15 14.65 -1.20
C PHE A 87 1.18 14.41 -1.91
N SER A 88 1.91 13.39 -1.49
CA SER A 88 3.24 13.05 -2.00
C SER A 88 3.61 11.62 -1.63
N HIS A 89 4.45 10.99 -2.44
CA HIS A 89 5.07 9.71 -2.10
C HIS A 89 5.98 9.82 -0.88
N THR A 90 6.69 10.93 -0.74
CA THR A 90 7.57 11.18 0.42
C THR A 90 6.77 11.79 1.56
N SER A 91 6.69 11.06 2.67
CA SER A 91 6.11 11.54 3.91
C SER A 91 7.10 12.48 4.63
N PRO A 92 6.63 13.62 5.18
CA PRO A 92 7.46 14.45 6.04
C PRO A 92 7.83 13.73 7.35
N THR A 93 7.03 12.76 7.79
CA THR A 93 7.24 11.99 9.03
C THR A 93 8.08 10.73 8.80
N TYR A 94 7.79 9.99 7.73
CA TYR A 94 8.31 8.63 7.54
C TYR A 94 9.28 8.49 6.36
N GLY A 95 9.46 9.54 5.55
CA GLY A 95 10.28 9.49 4.34
C GLY A 95 9.60 8.78 3.17
N SER A 96 10.38 8.11 2.32
CA SER A 96 9.87 7.41 1.14
C SER A 96 8.99 6.20 1.50
N PRO A 97 8.14 5.70 0.57
CA PRO A 97 7.39 4.46 0.78
C PRO A 97 8.29 3.28 1.17
N PHE A 98 9.48 3.23 0.60
CA PHE A 98 10.49 2.19 0.90
C PHE A 98 11.05 2.33 2.32
N ASN A 99 11.29 3.57 2.77
CA ASN A 99 11.66 3.85 4.15
C ASN A 99 10.55 3.41 5.11
N MET A 100 9.29 3.69 4.78
CA MET A 100 8.15 3.23 5.57
C MET A 100 8.13 1.71 5.67
N LEU A 101 8.16 0.98 4.55
CA LEU A 101 8.17 -0.49 4.56
C LEU A 101 9.34 -1.04 5.39
N ASN A 102 10.53 -0.46 5.29
CA ASN A 102 11.71 -0.88 6.07
C ASN A 102 11.54 -0.58 7.57
N ASN A 103 11.06 0.61 7.93
CA ASN A 103 10.85 1.02 9.32
C ASN A 103 9.81 0.12 10.02
N PHE A 104 8.79 -0.29 9.28
CA PHE A 104 7.75 -1.22 9.75
C PHE A 104 8.14 -2.71 9.59
N LYS A 105 9.42 -3.00 9.25
CA LYS A 105 9.99 -4.34 9.17
C LYS A 105 9.35 -5.26 8.12
N VAL A 106 8.74 -4.68 7.09
CA VAL A 106 8.21 -5.45 5.96
C VAL A 106 9.38 -6.04 5.16
N SER A 107 9.36 -7.35 4.95
CA SER A 107 10.36 -8.03 4.11
C SER A 107 9.87 -8.10 2.67
N TYR A 108 10.70 -7.70 1.71
CA TYR A 108 10.39 -7.72 0.28
C TYR A 108 11.67 -7.75 -0.58
N ARG A 109 11.55 -8.20 -1.83
CA ARG A 109 12.59 -8.09 -2.86
C ARG A 109 12.39 -6.86 -3.75
N THR A 110 11.14 -6.57 -4.10
CA THR A 110 10.75 -5.42 -4.91
C THR A 110 9.55 -4.73 -4.27
N ALA A 111 9.43 -3.42 -4.45
CA ALA A 111 8.29 -2.66 -3.94
C ALA A 111 7.91 -1.52 -4.89
N GLY A 112 6.67 -1.05 -4.77
CA GLY A 112 6.14 0.10 -5.49
C GLY A 112 4.97 0.72 -4.72
N GLU A 113 4.59 1.93 -5.12
CA GLU A 113 3.46 2.65 -4.55
C GLU A 113 2.66 3.37 -5.63
N ASN A 114 1.34 3.31 -5.54
CA ASN A 114 0.40 4.19 -6.22
C ASN A 114 -0.35 5.01 -5.18
N ILE A 115 -0.53 6.30 -5.43
CA ILE A 115 -1.38 7.17 -4.61
C ILE A 115 -2.40 7.89 -5.49
N ALA A 116 -3.58 8.16 -4.95
CA ALA A 116 -4.62 8.95 -5.59
C ALA A 116 -5.43 9.75 -4.57
N GLY A 117 -5.93 10.90 -5.01
CA GLY A 117 -7.02 11.63 -4.37
C GLY A 117 -8.23 11.57 -5.29
N ASN A 118 -9.36 11.02 -4.81
CA ASN A 118 -10.55 10.89 -5.64
C ASN A 118 -11.82 10.76 -4.77
N SER A 119 -12.99 10.95 -5.41
CA SER A 119 -14.29 10.87 -4.75
C SER A 119 -14.83 9.43 -4.67
N SER A 120 -14.38 8.51 -5.52
CA SER A 120 -14.85 7.12 -5.54
C SER A 120 -13.74 6.11 -5.84
N ASN A 121 -13.94 4.88 -5.39
CA ASN A 121 -12.99 3.78 -5.53
C ASN A 121 -12.76 3.43 -7.00
N SER A 122 -13.84 3.31 -7.78
CA SER A 122 -13.76 3.01 -9.21
C SER A 122 -13.05 4.13 -10.00
N ALA A 123 -13.30 5.39 -9.67
CA ALA A 123 -12.63 6.52 -10.32
C ALA A 123 -11.12 6.54 -9.99
N ALA A 124 -10.72 6.22 -8.77
CA ALA A 124 -9.32 6.11 -8.39
C ALA A 124 -8.59 5.01 -9.19
N VAL A 125 -9.18 3.82 -9.29
CA VAL A 125 -8.60 2.70 -10.07
C VAL A 125 -8.58 3.03 -11.57
N THR A 126 -9.63 3.62 -12.11
CA THR A 126 -9.68 4.08 -13.51
C THR A 126 -8.57 5.10 -13.80
N ALA A 127 -8.38 6.06 -12.91
CA ALA A 127 -7.31 7.04 -13.04
C ALA A 127 -5.92 6.40 -13.04
N TRP A 128 -5.68 5.44 -12.15
CA TRP A 128 -4.43 4.67 -12.15
C TRP A 128 -4.23 3.89 -13.45
N MET A 129 -5.25 3.24 -13.97
CA MET A 129 -5.15 2.47 -15.22
C MET A 129 -4.96 3.35 -16.46
N ASN A 130 -5.38 4.60 -16.42
CA ASN A 130 -5.17 5.60 -17.49
C ASN A 130 -3.81 6.31 -17.41
N SER A 131 -3.03 6.07 -16.36
CA SER A 131 -1.69 6.63 -16.17
C SER A 131 -0.63 5.55 -16.35
N SER A 132 0.32 5.76 -17.26
CA SER A 132 1.32 4.75 -17.64
C SER A 132 2.12 4.23 -16.45
N GLY A 133 2.55 5.11 -15.53
CA GLY A 133 3.35 4.74 -14.37
C GLY A 133 2.56 3.93 -13.34
N HIS A 134 1.32 4.32 -13.03
CA HIS A 134 0.46 3.60 -12.09
C HIS A 134 0.02 2.26 -12.66
N LYS A 135 -0.38 2.25 -13.94
CA LYS A 135 -0.72 1.03 -14.67
C LYS A 135 0.46 0.05 -14.69
N ALA A 136 1.68 0.54 -14.91
CA ALA A 136 2.88 -0.28 -14.88
C ALA A 136 3.09 -0.97 -13.51
N ASN A 137 2.78 -0.30 -12.39
CA ASN A 137 2.80 -0.93 -11.07
C ASN A 137 1.71 -2.00 -10.92
N ILE A 138 0.47 -1.69 -11.30
CA ILE A 138 -0.65 -2.62 -11.21
C ILE A 138 -0.40 -3.89 -12.04
N LEU A 139 0.19 -3.75 -13.22
CA LEU A 139 0.47 -4.85 -14.15
C LEU A 139 1.90 -5.41 -14.04
N ASN A 140 2.63 -5.09 -12.98
CA ASN A 140 3.95 -5.65 -12.78
C ASN A 140 3.87 -7.10 -12.27
N SER A 141 4.43 -8.03 -13.03
CA SER A 141 4.46 -9.45 -12.69
C SER A 141 5.40 -9.79 -11.53
N SER A 142 6.34 -8.87 -11.18
CA SER A 142 7.24 -9.04 -10.03
C SER A 142 6.54 -8.79 -8.69
N PHE A 143 5.35 -8.22 -8.68
CA PHE A 143 4.56 -8.02 -7.47
C PHE A 143 3.57 -9.18 -7.29
N ASN A 144 3.53 -9.73 -6.08
CA ASN A 144 2.62 -10.82 -5.70
C ASN A 144 1.79 -10.50 -4.45
N TYR A 145 2.12 -9.42 -3.72
CA TYR A 145 1.36 -8.93 -2.57
C TYR A 145 1.11 -7.43 -2.66
N THR A 146 0.07 -6.99 -1.96
CA THR A 146 -0.31 -5.58 -1.85
C THR A 146 -0.92 -5.27 -0.49
N GLY A 147 -0.92 -3.99 -0.15
CA GLY A 147 -1.73 -3.39 0.91
C GLY A 147 -2.38 -2.12 0.38
N ILE A 148 -3.60 -1.83 0.84
CA ILE A 148 -4.43 -0.73 0.37
C ILE A 148 -4.93 0.07 1.56
N GLY A 149 -4.67 1.37 1.59
CA GLY A 149 -5.24 2.30 2.56
C GLY A 149 -6.20 3.27 1.89
N VAL A 150 -7.40 3.41 2.43
CA VAL A 150 -8.40 4.38 1.96
C VAL A 150 -8.89 5.19 3.14
N ILE A 151 -8.65 6.50 3.13
CA ILE A 151 -9.01 7.42 4.22
C ILE A 151 -9.83 8.59 3.66
N ASN A 152 -10.96 8.86 4.30
CA ASN A 152 -11.81 10.00 4.00
C ASN A 152 -11.26 11.29 4.63
N GLY A 153 -11.74 12.45 4.18
CA GLY A 153 -11.55 13.73 4.87
C GLY A 153 -10.42 14.58 4.32
N SER A 154 -9.91 14.29 3.14
CA SER A 154 -9.02 15.21 2.43
C SER A 154 -9.80 16.21 1.57
N LYS A 155 -9.13 17.28 1.14
CA LYS A 155 -9.68 18.21 0.13
C LYS A 155 -9.97 17.55 -1.23
N TYR A 156 -9.49 16.32 -1.42
CA TYR A 156 -9.69 15.53 -2.64
C TYR A 156 -10.84 14.52 -2.51
N GLY A 157 -11.53 14.48 -1.36
CA GLY A 157 -12.48 13.44 -0.99
C GLY A 157 -11.80 12.34 -0.20
N LYS A 158 -11.44 11.23 -0.84
CA LYS A 158 -10.67 10.13 -0.23
C LYS A 158 -9.23 10.16 -0.72
N ILE A 159 -8.32 9.77 0.17
CA ILE A 159 -6.93 9.46 -0.17
C ILE A 159 -6.80 7.94 -0.30
N TYR A 160 -6.20 7.52 -1.39
CA TYR A 160 -5.89 6.13 -1.71
C TYR A 160 -4.39 5.92 -1.73
N VAL A 161 -3.94 4.89 -1.05
CA VAL A 161 -2.57 4.41 -1.09
C VAL A 161 -2.60 2.92 -1.43
N GLN A 162 -1.90 2.53 -2.46
CA GLN A 162 -1.64 1.12 -2.77
C GLN A 162 -0.15 0.89 -2.73
N MET A 163 0.31 0.03 -1.83
CA MET A 163 1.69 -0.44 -1.79
C MET A 163 1.76 -1.85 -2.34
N PHE A 164 2.80 -2.10 -3.13
CA PHE A 164 3.06 -3.38 -3.76
C PHE A 164 4.36 -3.94 -3.25
N ILE A 165 4.43 -5.26 -3.07
CA ILE A 165 5.69 -5.95 -2.83
C ILE A 165 5.79 -7.24 -3.63
N GLY A 166 7.03 -7.62 -3.97
CA GLY A 166 7.40 -8.95 -4.42
C GLY A 166 8.20 -9.67 -3.33
N LYS A 167 7.77 -10.87 -2.96
CA LYS A 167 8.47 -11.78 -2.04
C LYS A 167 9.09 -12.93 -2.79
#